data_ebba58da467f08d7612a10cda4cb90a2
#
_entry.id   ebba58da467f08d7612a10cda4cb90a2
#
_cell.length_a   1.000
_cell.length_b   1.000
_cell.length_c   1.000
_cell.angle_alpha   90.00
_cell.angle_beta   90.00
_cell.angle_gamma   90.00
#
_symmetry.space_group_name_H-M   'P 1'
#
loop_
_entity.id
_entity.type
_entity.pdbx_description
1 polymer ?
#
loop_
_entity_poly.entity_id
_entity_poly.type
_entity_poly.pdbx_seq_one_letter_code
_entity_poly.pdbx_strand_id
1 'polypeptide(L)'
;HKAGLTFSFFKKEKAGKTLLNESAVNDITGDKAIGNDITGNEASASKTVRSEALETETSLPNFRQGDAIILYERNRDTDNVTNKMVFKGNIEYLTENEISIRLRATQQNPSVLPAESLYAIEHDTMDTTFRSMYQGLYIYLSARKERRDLLLSQRPPRFDESLDSMISRSEDDFTRIALKAKAAQDYFLLIGPPGTGKTSCALKKMVETFHADKDAQILLLSYTNRAVDEICKSLASIAPAVDFIRVGSELSCDEAYRRHLIENELSSCNRRSEVYERIRNCRIIVGTVAAISGKPELF
;
A
#
# COMPACT_ATOMS: atom_id res chain seq x y z
N HIS A 1 -22.03 -13.24 7.81
CA HIS A 1 -21.27 -13.49 6.57
C HIS A 1 -22.09 -13.00 5.37
N LYS A 2 -21.81 -11.79 4.85
CA LYS A 2 -22.32 -11.34 3.56
C LYS A 2 -21.37 -11.91 2.50
N ALA A 3 -21.71 -13.06 1.93
CA ALA A 3 -20.95 -13.63 0.82
C ALA A 3 -21.18 -12.75 -0.42
N GLY A 4 -20.18 -11.99 -0.84
CA GLY A 4 -20.18 -11.34 -2.15
C GLY A 4 -20.00 -12.38 -3.25
N LEU A 5 -20.60 -12.16 -4.42
CA LEU A 5 -20.36 -13.00 -5.59
C LEU A 5 -18.93 -12.79 -6.08
N THR A 6 -18.27 -13.91 -6.39
CA THR A 6 -16.96 -13.95 -7.02
C THR A 6 -17.13 -14.37 -8.47
N PHE A 7 -16.48 -13.69 -9.39
CA PHE A 7 -16.49 -13.98 -10.81
C PHE A 7 -15.07 -14.29 -11.27
N SER A 8 -14.92 -15.36 -12.05
CA SER A 8 -13.67 -15.74 -12.69
C SER A 8 -13.72 -15.42 -14.18
N PHE A 9 -12.67 -14.82 -14.69
CA PHE A 9 -12.54 -14.42 -16.09
C PHE A 9 -11.31 -15.10 -16.68
N PHE A 10 -11.48 -15.65 -17.89
CA PHE A 10 -10.41 -16.31 -18.62
C PHE A 10 -9.95 -15.46 -19.77
N LYS A 11 -8.64 -15.45 -20.03
CA LYS A 11 -8.05 -14.79 -21.17
C LYS A 11 -8.59 -15.42 -22.46
N LYS A 12 -9.18 -14.62 -23.33
CA LYS A 12 -9.62 -15.06 -24.64
C LYS A 12 -8.48 -14.91 -25.63
N GLU A 13 -7.94 -16.02 -26.14
CA GLU A 13 -7.02 -15.98 -27.27
C GLU A 13 -7.79 -15.65 -28.56
N LYS A 14 -7.49 -14.50 -29.18
CA LYS A 14 -7.80 -14.26 -30.58
C LYS A 14 -6.66 -14.80 -31.42
N ALA A 15 -6.98 -15.48 -32.52
CA ALA A 15 -5.98 -15.94 -33.48
C ALA A 15 -5.04 -14.77 -33.84
N GLY A 16 -3.84 -14.76 -33.27
CA GLY A 16 -2.77 -13.82 -33.56
C GLY A 16 -2.68 -12.54 -32.71
N LYS A 17 -3.54 -12.29 -31.70
CA LYS A 17 -3.34 -11.17 -30.72
C LYS A 17 -4.03 -11.51 -29.40
N THR A 18 -3.27 -11.51 -28.35
CA THR A 18 -3.74 -11.60 -26.97
C THR A 18 -4.52 -10.33 -26.58
N LEU A 19 -5.81 -10.49 -26.23
CA LEU A 19 -6.66 -9.39 -25.80
C LEU A 19 -6.77 -9.33 -24.26
N LEU A 20 -5.65 -9.10 -23.61
CA LEU A 20 -5.62 -8.22 -22.46
C LEU A 20 -5.00 -6.94 -22.98
N ASN A 21 -5.82 -5.91 -23.18
CA ASN A 21 -5.39 -4.77 -23.97
C ASN A 21 -4.32 -3.94 -23.27
N GLU A 22 -3.20 -3.76 -23.97
CA GLU A 22 -2.17 -2.75 -23.71
C GLU A 22 -2.70 -1.30 -23.71
N SER A 23 -3.95 -1.05 -24.12
CA SER A 23 -4.52 0.31 -24.18
C SER A 23 -4.92 0.91 -22.83
N ALA A 24 -5.03 0.12 -21.76
CA ALA A 24 -5.29 0.66 -20.43
C ALA A 24 -4.02 1.15 -19.70
N VAL A 25 -2.83 0.84 -20.23
CA VAL A 25 -1.54 1.18 -19.61
C VAL A 25 -0.95 2.49 -20.14
N ASN A 26 -1.35 2.94 -21.33
CA ASN A 26 -0.70 4.07 -22.02
C ASN A 26 -1.34 5.45 -21.80
N ASP A 27 -2.49 5.56 -21.14
CA ASP A 27 -3.17 6.86 -20.98
C ASP A 27 -2.84 7.62 -19.68
N ILE A 28 -1.91 7.10 -18.84
CA ILE A 28 -1.54 7.78 -17.59
C ILE A 28 -0.20 8.54 -17.68
N THR A 29 0.54 8.43 -18.77
CA THR A 29 1.76 9.23 -18.99
C THR A 29 1.53 10.33 -20.03
N GLY A 30 0.61 11.24 -19.71
CA GLY A 30 0.39 12.46 -20.47
C GLY A 30 1.30 13.60 -20.01
N ASP A 31 2.61 13.49 -20.20
CA ASP A 31 3.48 14.65 -20.16
C ASP A 31 3.67 15.16 -21.59
N LYS A 32 3.01 16.28 -21.87
CA LYS A 32 3.23 17.08 -23.07
C LYS A 32 4.62 17.71 -23.02
N ALA A 33 5.56 17.11 -23.71
CA ALA A 33 6.77 17.84 -24.12
C ALA A 33 6.43 18.67 -25.35
N ILE A 34 6.57 19.98 -25.20
CA ILE A 34 6.46 20.98 -26.26
C ILE A 34 7.63 20.78 -27.22
N GLY A 35 7.27 20.60 -28.50
CA GLY A 35 8.23 20.45 -29.58
C GLY A 35 9.01 21.73 -29.89
N ASN A 36 10.20 21.53 -30.38
CA ASN A 36 10.87 22.48 -31.26
C ASN A 36 11.36 21.73 -32.51
N ASP A 37 10.81 22.16 -33.63
CA ASP A 37 11.28 21.86 -34.96
C ASP A 37 12.73 22.26 -35.14
N ILE A 38 13.54 21.41 -35.80
CA ILE A 38 14.58 21.81 -36.76
C ILE A 38 14.76 20.71 -37.79
N THR A 39 14.63 21.14 -39.02
CA THR A 39 14.80 20.55 -40.34
C THR A 39 16.17 19.91 -40.60
N GLY A 40 16.16 18.86 -41.42
CA GLY A 40 17.16 18.77 -42.48
C GLY A 40 17.77 17.39 -42.78
N ASN A 41 17.41 16.87 -43.95
CA ASN A 41 18.17 16.16 -45.00
C ASN A 41 18.69 14.71 -44.78
N GLU A 42 18.08 13.88 -45.62
CA GLU A 42 18.59 12.92 -46.63
C GLU A 42 19.89 12.12 -46.38
N ALA A 43 19.85 10.81 -46.44
CA ALA A 43 20.17 9.95 -47.58
C ALA A 43 20.47 8.49 -47.20
N SER A 44 19.93 7.64 -48.06
CA SER A 44 20.42 6.34 -48.60
C SER A 44 20.46 5.08 -47.67
N ALA A 45 19.60 4.22 -48.08
CA ALA A 45 19.58 2.75 -48.19
C ALA A 45 20.80 1.93 -47.74
N SER A 46 20.52 0.94 -46.89
CA SER A 46 20.94 -0.45 -47.13
C SER A 46 20.01 -1.43 -46.40
N LYS A 47 19.37 -2.30 -47.19
CA LYS A 47 18.61 -3.45 -46.73
C LYS A 47 19.55 -4.45 -46.06
N THR A 48 19.33 -4.72 -44.81
CA THR A 48 19.79 -5.97 -44.19
C THR A 48 18.57 -6.57 -43.51
N VAL A 49 18.05 -7.63 -44.12
CA VAL A 49 17.02 -8.48 -43.53
C VAL A 49 17.68 -9.20 -42.36
N ARG A 50 17.44 -8.75 -41.15
CA ARG A 50 17.63 -9.55 -39.97
C ARG A 50 16.24 -10.05 -39.53
N SER A 51 16.10 -11.37 -39.53
CA SER A 51 15.03 -12.08 -38.90
C SER A 51 15.06 -11.73 -37.41
N GLU A 52 14.28 -10.75 -36.97
CA GLU A 52 13.97 -10.53 -35.56
C GLU A 52 13.01 -11.63 -35.16
N ALA A 53 13.52 -12.59 -34.38
CA ALA A 53 12.69 -13.40 -33.54
C ALA A 53 11.95 -12.43 -32.58
N LEU A 54 10.66 -12.24 -32.81
CA LEU A 54 9.79 -11.58 -31.84
C LEU A 54 9.83 -12.41 -30.54
N GLU A 55 10.69 -12.02 -29.63
CA GLU A 55 10.49 -12.34 -28.21
C GLU A 55 9.21 -11.61 -27.82
N THR A 56 8.11 -12.33 -27.78
CA THR A 56 6.90 -11.90 -27.11
C THR A 56 7.24 -11.82 -25.62
N GLU A 57 7.70 -10.65 -25.19
CA GLU A 57 7.64 -10.28 -23.77
C GLU A 57 6.16 -10.37 -23.39
N THR A 58 5.78 -11.44 -22.71
CA THR A 58 4.50 -11.55 -22.04
C THR A 58 4.54 -10.55 -20.89
N SER A 59 4.14 -9.32 -21.17
CA SER A 59 3.94 -8.30 -20.16
C SER A 59 2.82 -8.78 -19.25
N LEU A 60 3.20 -9.27 -18.09
CA LEU A 60 2.26 -9.60 -17.03
C LEU A 60 1.47 -8.32 -16.69
N PRO A 61 0.15 -8.41 -16.59
CA PRO A 61 -0.64 -7.24 -16.20
C PRO A 61 -0.16 -6.71 -14.85
N ASN A 62 -0.05 -5.40 -14.70
CA ASN A 62 0.43 -4.72 -13.49
C ASN A 62 -0.60 -4.81 -12.33
N PHE A 63 -1.33 -5.91 -12.25
CA PHE A 63 -2.30 -6.21 -11.20
C PHE A 63 -1.76 -7.24 -10.23
N ARG A 64 -2.26 -7.20 -9.00
CA ARG A 64 -1.90 -8.13 -7.93
C ARG A 64 -3.15 -8.60 -7.19
N GLN A 65 -3.05 -9.74 -6.56
CA GLN A 65 -4.06 -10.20 -5.61
C GLN A 65 -4.27 -9.15 -4.51
N GLY A 66 -5.51 -8.82 -4.22
CA GLY A 66 -5.91 -7.79 -3.26
C GLY A 66 -6.11 -6.40 -3.87
N ASP A 67 -5.67 -6.15 -5.11
CA ASP A 67 -5.85 -4.86 -5.76
C ASP A 67 -7.34 -4.50 -5.92
N ALA A 68 -7.61 -3.22 -5.69
CA ALA A 68 -8.91 -2.63 -5.94
C ALA A 68 -9.04 -2.30 -7.43
N ILE A 69 -10.13 -2.77 -8.04
CA ILE A 69 -10.36 -2.61 -9.48
C ILE A 69 -11.76 -2.11 -9.80
N ILE A 70 -11.86 -1.50 -10.97
CA ILE A 70 -13.11 -1.21 -11.66
C ILE A 70 -13.23 -2.20 -12.81
N LEU A 71 -14.37 -2.90 -12.88
CA LEU A 71 -14.73 -3.84 -13.93
C LEU A 71 -15.86 -3.27 -14.75
N TYR A 72 -15.77 -3.32 -16.07
CA TYR A 72 -16.84 -2.91 -16.98
C TYR A 72 -16.84 -3.74 -18.26
N GLU A 73 -18.00 -3.77 -18.93
CA GLU A 73 -18.17 -4.45 -20.21
C GLU A 73 -17.48 -3.66 -21.32
N ARG A 74 -16.62 -4.31 -22.11
CA ARG A 74 -15.89 -3.70 -23.23
C ARG A 74 -16.00 -4.59 -24.47
N ASN A 75 -17.10 -4.47 -25.17
CA ASN A 75 -17.35 -5.19 -26.43
C ASN A 75 -16.85 -4.42 -27.65
N ARG A 76 -16.68 -3.10 -27.54
CA ARG A 76 -16.19 -2.18 -28.59
C ARG A 76 -15.01 -1.37 -28.07
N ASP A 77 -14.15 -0.94 -28.98
CA ASP A 77 -12.97 -0.11 -28.61
C ASP A 77 -13.35 1.27 -28.04
N THR A 78 -14.56 1.75 -28.33
CA THR A 78 -15.11 2.99 -27.76
C THR A 78 -15.67 2.84 -26.35
N ASP A 79 -15.85 1.60 -25.85
CA ASP A 79 -16.38 1.33 -24.53
C ASP A 79 -15.35 1.64 -23.45
N ASN A 80 -15.72 2.40 -22.44
CA ASN A 80 -14.85 2.84 -21.34
C ASN A 80 -15.64 3.08 -20.06
N VAL A 81 -14.96 3.40 -18.98
CA VAL A 81 -15.56 3.63 -17.64
C VAL A 81 -16.61 4.74 -17.58
N THR A 82 -16.62 5.68 -18.54
CA THR A 82 -17.55 6.80 -18.52
C THR A 82 -18.87 6.49 -19.24
N ASN A 83 -18.91 5.49 -20.11
CA ASN A 83 -20.07 5.16 -20.92
C ASN A 83 -20.65 3.75 -20.66
N LYS A 84 -20.07 3.00 -19.73
CA LYS A 84 -20.54 1.67 -19.34
C LYS A 84 -20.88 1.60 -17.87
N MET A 85 -21.68 0.61 -17.51
CA MET A 85 -21.92 0.28 -16.12
C MET A 85 -20.64 -0.27 -15.50
N VAL A 86 -20.23 0.30 -14.37
CA VAL A 86 -19.00 -0.06 -13.67
C VAL A 86 -19.28 -0.84 -12.39
N PHE A 87 -18.49 -1.86 -12.15
CA PHE A 87 -18.51 -2.65 -10.93
C PHE A 87 -17.19 -2.49 -10.21
N LYS A 88 -17.24 -2.15 -8.93
CA LYS A 88 -16.04 -2.10 -8.09
C LYS A 88 -15.82 -3.44 -7.41
N GLY A 89 -14.58 -3.90 -7.43
CA GLY A 89 -14.20 -5.20 -6.88
C GLY A 89 -12.78 -5.23 -6.34
N ASN A 90 -12.40 -6.38 -5.83
CA ASN A 90 -11.03 -6.70 -5.47
C ASN A 90 -10.61 -8.01 -6.15
N ILE A 91 -9.36 -8.09 -6.57
CA ILE A 91 -8.78 -9.31 -7.13
C ILE A 91 -8.59 -10.32 -6.02
N GLU A 92 -9.21 -11.49 -6.12
CA GLU A 92 -9.03 -12.59 -5.17
C GLU A 92 -7.94 -13.55 -5.61
N TYR A 93 -7.85 -13.77 -6.92
CA TYR A 93 -6.90 -14.70 -7.51
C TYR A 93 -6.47 -14.19 -8.87
N LEU A 94 -5.20 -14.34 -9.21
CA LEU A 94 -4.64 -13.89 -10.48
C LEU A 94 -3.55 -14.86 -10.93
N THR A 95 -3.68 -15.33 -12.17
CA THR A 95 -2.67 -16.08 -12.93
C THR A 95 -2.48 -15.43 -14.30
N GLU A 96 -1.61 -15.98 -15.12
CA GLU A 96 -1.41 -15.51 -16.49
C GLU A 96 -2.68 -15.57 -17.35
N ASN A 97 -3.58 -16.51 -17.08
CA ASN A 97 -4.74 -16.80 -17.92
C ASN A 97 -6.09 -16.57 -17.22
N GLU A 98 -6.10 -16.40 -15.92
CA GLU A 98 -7.33 -16.29 -15.12
C GLU A 98 -7.22 -15.17 -14.09
N ILE A 99 -8.31 -14.42 -13.95
CA ILE A 99 -8.50 -13.45 -12.86
C ILE A 99 -9.82 -13.71 -12.17
N SER A 100 -9.81 -13.84 -10.86
CA SER A 100 -11.00 -13.96 -10.03
C SER A 100 -11.23 -12.67 -9.25
N ILE A 101 -12.43 -12.10 -9.37
CA ILE A 101 -12.78 -10.80 -8.82
C ILE A 101 -13.98 -10.94 -7.90
N ARG A 102 -13.85 -10.47 -6.67
CA ARG A 102 -14.96 -10.30 -5.74
C ARG A 102 -15.52 -8.90 -5.83
N LEU A 103 -16.80 -8.77 -6.20
CA LEU A 103 -17.48 -7.48 -6.23
C LEU A 103 -17.69 -6.96 -4.80
N ARG A 104 -17.47 -5.65 -4.61
CA ARG A 104 -17.70 -4.97 -3.32
C ARG A 104 -19.18 -4.80 -3.01
N ALA A 105 -19.99 -4.53 -4.04
CA ALA A 105 -21.43 -4.47 -3.89
C ALA A 105 -22.01 -5.87 -3.81
N THR A 106 -22.88 -6.12 -2.83
CA THR A 106 -23.60 -7.39 -2.72
C THR A 106 -24.54 -7.53 -3.92
N GLN A 107 -24.29 -8.54 -4.75
CA GLN A 107 -25.12 -8.91 -5.89
C GLN A 107 -25.85 -10.21 -5.57
N GLN A 108 -27.14 -10.25 -5.87
CA GLN A 108 -27.95 -11.45 -5.77
C GLN A 108 -28.25 -12.06 -7.15
N ASN A 109 -28.02 -11.29 -8.22
CA ASN A 109 -28.23 -11.73 -9.58
C ASN A 109 -26.91 -12.16 -10.21
N PRO A 110 -26.68 -13.46 -10.44
CA PRO A 110 -25.46 -13.96 -11.10
C PRO A 110 -25.36 -13.55 -12.58
N SER A 111 -26.50 -13.19 -13.22
CA SER A 111 -26.52 -12.75 -14.62
C SER A 111 -26.18 -11.27 -14.82
N VAL A 112 -25.74 -10.56 -13.77
CA VAL A 112 -25.35 -9.15 -13.86
C VAL A 112 -24.12 -8.94 -14.76
N LEU A 113 -23.31 -9.98 -14.90
CA LEU A 113 -22.16 -10.04 -15.80
C LEU A 113 -22.39 -11.18 -16.81
N PRO A 114 -22.92 -10.88 -18.02
CA PRO A 114 -23.15 -11.89 -19.05
C PRO A 114 -21.86 -12.62 -19.44
N ALA A 115 -21.91 -13.95 -19.51
CA ALA A 115 -20.74 -14.78 -19.81
C ALA A 115 -20.21 -14.60 -21.24
N GLU A 116 -21.04 -14.11 -22.16
CA GLU A 116 -20.67 -13.89 -23.56
C GLU A 116 -19.98 -12.55 -23.83
N SER A 117 -20.00 -11.65 -22.86
CA SER A 117 -19.42 -10.32 -22.99
C SER A 117 -17.91 -10.31 -22.73
N LEU A 118 -17.22 -9.36 -23.34
CA LEU A 118 -15.84 -9.06 -23.02
C LEU A 118 -15.79 -8.00 -21.91
N TYR A 119 -14.82 -8.12 -21.02
CA TYR A 119 -14.67 -7.25 -19.89
C TYR A 119 -13.28 -6.60 -19.87
N ALA A 120 -13.21 -5.38 -19.39
CA ALA A 120 -11.97 -4.70 -19.07
C ALA A 120 -11.90 -4.42 -17.58
N ILE A 121 -10.68 -4.39 -17.04
CA ILE A 121 -10.39 -4.02 -15.67
C ILE A 121 -9.40 -2.86 -15.66
N GLU A 122 -9.62 -1.93 -14.75
CA GLU A 122 -8.73 -0.80 -14.47
C GLU A 122 -8.50 -0.69 -12.97
N HIS A 123 -7.38 -0.09 -12.57
CA HIS A 123 -7.16 0.20 -11.16
C HIS A 123 -8.22 1.17 -10.63
N ASP A 124 -8.86 0.82 -9.51
CA ASP A 124 -9.75 1.75 -8.80
C ASP A 124 -8.90 2.77 -8.04
N THR A 125 -8.74 3.96 -8.62
CA THR A 125 -8.17 5.11 -7.93
C THR A 125 -9.16 5.59 -6.88
N MET A 126 -9.06 5.04 -5.68
CA MET A 126 -10.05 5.30 -4.62
C MET A 126 -10.01 6.74 -4.14
N ASP A 127 -11.16 7.42 -4.18
CA ASP A 127 -11.38 8.73 -3.56
C ASP A 127 -11.15 8.76 -2.03
N THR A 128 -10.99 7.59 -1.41
CA THR A 128 -10.70 7.47 0.03
C THR A 128 -9.44 8.20 0.43
N THR A 129 -8.42 8.25 -0.43
CA THR A 129 -7.18 8.99 -0.16
C THR A 129 -7.45 10.48 -0.08
N PHE A 130 -8.16 11.04 -1.05
CA PHE A 130 -8.53 12.46 -1.06
C PHE A 130 -9.42 12.82 0.12
N ARG A 131 -10.41 11.99 0.43
CA ARG A 131 -11.25 12.18 1.61
C ARG A 131 -10.42 12.23 2.90
N SER A 132 -9.48 11.34 3.06
CA SER A 132 -8.57 11.33 4.24
C SER A 132 -7.69 12.57 4.27
N MET A 133 -7.22 13.06 3.12
CA MET A 133 -6.45 14.31 3.03
C MET A 133 -7.29 15.51 3.44
N TYR A 134 -8.54 15.64 2.97
CA TYR A 134 -9.45 16.71 3.38
C TYR A 134 -9.78 16.65 4.86
N GLN A 135 -10.02 15.46 5.41
CA GLN A 135 -10.22 15.26 6.85
C GLN A 135 -8.98 15.68 7.64
N GLY A 136 -7.78 15.29 7.18
CA GLY A 136 -6.52 15.68 7.79
C GLY A 136 -6.32 17.22 7.78
N LEU A 137 -6.66 17.88 6.67
CA LEU A 137 -6.60 19.33 6.57
C LEU A 137 -7.59 20.00 7.53
N TYR A 138 -8.82 19.49 7.64
CA TYR A 138 -9.81 20.00 8.58
C TYR A 138 -9.32 19.84 10.04
N ILE A 139 -8.78 18.69 10.41
CA ILE A 139 -8.21 18.44 11.74
C ILE A 139 -7.06 19.39 12.00
N TYR A 140 -6.18 19.61 11.01
CA TYR A 140 -5.07 20.56 11.12
C TYR A 140 -5.57 21.99 11.37
N LEU A 141 -6.55 22.47 10.60
CA LEU A 141 -7.12 23.82 10.76
C LEU A 141 -7.80 24.00 12.11
N SER A 142 -8.39 22.94 12.66
CA SER A 142 -9.06 22.92 13.96
C SER A 142 -8.10 22.67 15.13
N ALA A 143 -6.84 22.32 14.87
CA ALA A 143 -5.86 22.03 15.91
C ALA A 143 -5.44 23.28 16.68
N ARG A 144 -4.97 23.08 17.91
CA ARG A 144 -4.41 24.17 18.74
C ARG A 144 -3.25 24.87 18.00
N LYS A 145 -3.12 26.16 18.23
CA LYS A 145 -2.10 27.01 17.58
C LYS A 145 -0.69 26.42 17.71
N GLU A 146 -0.31 25.97 18.91
CA GLU A 146 1.02 25.41 19.18
C GLU A 146 1.35 24.19 18.29
N ARG A 147 0.36 23.34 18.01
CA ARG A 147 0.54 22.19 17.11
C ARG A 147 0.65 22.62 15.65
N ARG A 148 -0.13 23.61 15.24
CA ARG A 148 -0.04 24.17 13.89
C ARG A 148 1.30 24.86 13.67
N ASP A 149 1.76 25.65 14.64
CA ASP A 149 3.06 26.36 14.62
C ASP A 149 4.22 25.34 14.50
N LEU A 150 4.13 24.20 15.21
CA LEU A 150 5.10 23.12 15.11
C LEU A 150 5.14 22.52 13.69
N LEU A 151 3.98 22.19 13.12
CA LEU A 151 3.89 21.58 11.79
C LEU A 151 4.28 22.54 10.66
N LEU A 152 4.13 23.85 10.88
CA LEU A 152 4.58 24.92 9.95
C LEU A 152 6.02 25.39 10.22
N SER A 153 6.75 24.72 11.11
CA SER A 153 8.10 25.11 11.51
C SER A 153 8.19 26.53 12.08
N GLN A 154 7.09 27.08 12.64
CA GLN A 154 7.03 28.38 13.30
C GLN A 154 7.53 28.30 14.75
N ARG A 155 7.67 27.11 15.30
CA ARG A 155 8.42 26.84 16.53
C ARG A 155 9.29 25.58 16.34
N PRO A 156 10.44 25.50 17.02
CA PRO A 156 11.28 24.30 16.99
C PRO A 156 10.61 23.14 17.72
N PRO A 157 10.91 21.88 17.33
CA PRO A 157 10.53 20.71 18.10
C PRO A 157 11.26 20.69 19.46
N ARG A 158 10.60 20.11 20.46
CA ARG A 158 11.19 19.93 21.80
C ARG A 158 12.08 18.69 21.80
N PHE A 159 13.11 18.75 22.62
CA PHE A 159 14.09 17.69 22.78
C PHE A 159 14.35 17.45 24.26
N ASP A 160 14.57 16.18 24.63
CA ASP A 160 14.97 15.79 25.98
C ASP A 160 16.50 15.74 26.07
N GLU A 161 17.09 16.79 26.65
CA GLU A 161 18.53 16.96 26.80
C GLU A 161 19.14 15.92 27.79
N SER A 162 18.31 15.27 28.62
CA SER A 162 18.81 14.25 29.56
C SER A 162 19.48 13.05 28.87
N LEU A 163 19.16 12.81 27.61
CA LEU A 163 19.73 11.74 26.79
C LEU A 163 21.03 12.12 26.06
N ASP A 164 21.46 13.38 26.08
CA ASP A 164 22.61 13.87 25.31
C ASP A 164 23.92 13.12 25.65
N SER A 165 24.12 12.80 26.92
CA SER A 165 25.29 12.04 27.36
C SER A 165 25.31 10.61 26.81
N MET A 166 24.16 9.97 26.69
CA MET A 166 24.00 8.63 26.11
C MET A 166 24.20 8.66 24.59
N ILE A 167 23.63 9.66 23.93
CA ILE A 167 23.75 9.89 22.49
C ILE A 167 25.25 10.07 22.13
N SER A 168 25.97 10.90 22.89
CA SER A 168 27.37 11.23 22.64
C SER A 168 28.32 10.03 22.88
N ARG A 169 27.97 9.12 23.81
CA ARG A 169 28.76 7.92 24.11
C ARG A 169 28.48 6.75 23.19
N SER A 170 27.41 6.81 22.40
CA SER A 170 27.03 5.70 21.52
C SER A 170 27.99 5.60 20.34
N GLU A 171 28.67 4.44 20.22
CA GLU A 171 29.57 4.13 19.10
C GLU A 171 28.80 3.64 17.86
N ASP A 172 27.66 2.98 18.07
CA ASP A 172 26.84 2.47 16.98
C ASP A 172 25.89 3.54 16.43
N ASP A 173 25.99 3.80 15.13
CA ASP A 173 25.17 4.81 14.44
C ASP A 173 23.66 4.58 14.57
N PHE A 174 23.22 3.34 14.48
CA PHE A 174 21.78 3.02 14.58
C PHE A 174 21.27 3.20 16.01
N THR A 175 22.07 2.85 17.00
CA THR A 175 21.78 3.12 18.42
C THR A 175 21.71 4.63 18.67
N ARG A 176 22.66 5.40 18.12
CA ARG A 176 22.65 6.86 18.23
C ARG A 176 21.42 7.50 17.58
N ILE A 177 21.00 6.98 16.41
CA ILE A 177 19.76 7.41 15.73
C ILE A 177 18.54 7.09 16.60
N ALA A 178 18.45 5.90 17.16
CA ALA A 178 17.34 5.49 18.01
C ALA A 178 17.23 6.32 19.29
N LEU A 179 18.37 6.64 19.92
CA LEU A 179 18.41 7.53 21.08
C LEU A 179 17.98 8.97 20.73
N LYS A 180 18.43 9.50 19.58
CA LYS A 180 17.96 10.80 19.07
C LYS A 180 16.45 10.82 18.81
N ALA A 181 15.92 9.73 18.22
CA ALA A 181 14.47 9.58 18.02
C ALA A 181 13.73 9.53 19.37
N LYS A 182 14.29 8.87 20.38
CA LYS A 182 13.71 8.81 21.74
C LYS A 182 13.76 10.16 22.46
N ALA A 183 14.83 10.93 22.26
CA ALA A 183 14.97 12.27 22.82
C ALA A 183 14.01 13.29 22.19
N ALA A 184 13.55 13.06 20.96
CA ALA A 184 12.60 13.94 20.28
C ALA A 184 11.20 13.80 20.87
N GLN A 185 10.67 14.87 21.47
CA GLN A 185 9.36 14.88 22.13
C GLN A 185 8.20 15.21 21.16
N ASP A 186 8.48 15.85 20.04
CA ASP A 186 7.46 16.24 19.06
C ASP A 186 7.56 15.41 17.78
N TYR A 187 8.70 15.45 17.07
CA TYR A 187 8.98 14.62 15.90
C TYR A 187 10.48 14.47 15.65
N PHE A 188 10.85 13.42 14.94
CA PHE A 188 12.20 13.14 14.46
C PHE A 188 12.15 12.75 12.98
N LEU A 189 13.01 13.32 12.16
CA LEU A 189 13.11 13.02 10.74
C LEU A 189 14.39 12.24 10.44
N LEU A 190 14.25 11.03 9.92
CA LEU A 190 15.35 10.22 9.44
C LEU A 190 15.34 10.17 7.92
N ILE A 191 16.30 10.81 7.28
CA ILE A 191 16.47 10.82 5.83
C ILE A 191 17.61 9.87 5.47
N GLY A 192 17.39 9.04 4.45
CA GLY A 192 18.43 8.13 3.94
C GLY A 192 18.04 7.58 2.56
N PRO A 193 19.00 7.42 1.64
CA PRO A 193 18.78 6.78 0.35
C PRO A 193 18.22 5.36 0.46
N PRO A 194 17.69 4.77 -0.62
CA PRO A 194 17.39 3.34 -0.66
C PRO A 194 18.61 2.48 -0.28
N GLY A 195 18.38 1.37 0.42
CA GLY A 195 19.45 0.44 0.81
C GLY A 195 20.29 0.81 2.05
N THR A 196 20.08 1.98 2.67
CA THR A 196 20.86 2.42 3.86
C THR A 196 20.42 1.79 5.18
N GLY A 197 19.54 0.79 5.17
CA GLY A 197 19.11 0.10 6.40
C GLY A 197 18.06 0.83 7.22
N LYS A 198 17.33 1.81 6.64
CA LYS A 198 16.26 2.54 7.38
C LYS A 198 15.23 1.61 8.04
N THR A 199 14.74 0.61 7.30
CA THR A 199 13.74 -0.33 7.83
C THR A 199 14.38 -1.48 8.57
N SER A 200 15.41 -2.11 8.00
CA SER A 200 16.02 -3.32 8.56
C SER A 200 16.90 -3.09 9.80
N CYS A 201 17.48 -1.91 9.93
CA CYS A 201 18.40 -1.57 11.03
C CYS A 201 17.87 -0.42 11.90
N ALA A 202 17.64 0.78 11.32
CA ALA A 202 17.28 1.94 12.11
C ALA A 202 15.90 1.78 12.76
N LEU A 203 14.86 1.37 12.00
CA LEU A 203 13.51 1.15 12.54
C LEU A 203 13.54 0.04 13.60
N LYS A 204 14.21 -1.06 13.33
CA LYS A 204 14.39 -2.15 14.29
C LYS A 204 14.96 -1.64 15.60
N LYS A 205 16.05 -0.86 15.54
CA LYS A 205 16.73 -0.32 16.72
C LYS A 205 15.87 0.69 17.48
N MET A 206 15.11 1.52 16.75
CA MET A 206 14.11 2.41 17.37
C MET A 206 13.06 1.61 18.11
N VAL A 207 12.48 0.57 17.49
CA VAL A 207 11.46 -0.27 18.15
C VAL A 207 12.04 -0.93 19.41
N GLU A 208 13.24 -1.51 19.36
CA GLU A 208 13.91 -2.07 20.52
C GLU A 208 14.06 -1.04 21.65
N THR A 209 14.46 0.20 21.28
CA THR A 209 14.71 1.28 22.24
C THR A 209 13.43 1.80 22.90
N PHE A 210 12.34 1.94 22.12
CA PHE A 210 11.05 2.36 22.66
C PHE A 210 10.33 1.24 23.40
N HIS A 211 10.42 0.01 22.91
CA HIS A 211 9.77 -1.15 23.54
C HIS A 211 10.40 -1.52 24.89
N ALA A 212 11.63 -1.11 25.16
CA ALA A 212 12.24 -1.24 26.48
C ALA A 212 11.51 -0.45 27.58
N ASP A 213 10.78 0.59 27.21
CA ASP A 213 9.87 1.31 28.08
C ASP A 213 8.53 0.57 28.13
N LYS A 214 8.11 0.15 29.33
CA LYS A 214 6.91 -0.68 29.51
C LYS A 214 5.61 0.05 29.17
N ASP A 215 5.59 1.36 29.27
CA ASP A 215 4.41 2.19 29.03
C ASP A 215 4.32 2.70 27.58
N ALA A 216 5.39 2.50 26.79
CA ALA A 216 5.43 2.96 25.42
C ALA A 216 4.51 2.13 24.51
N GLN A 217 3.67 2.82 23.75
CA GLN A 217 2.90 2.25 22.64
C GLN A 217 3.51 2.70 21.32
N ILE A 218 3.63 1.79 20.38
CA ILE A 218 4.30 2.00 19.10
C ILE A 218 3.32 1.74 17.96
N LEU A 219 3.09 2.76 17.14
CA LEU A 219 2.31 2.66 15.91
C LEU A 219 3.22 2.78 14.70
N LEU A 220 3.31 1.73 13.90
CA LEU A 220 4.12 1.68 12.69
C LEU A 220 3.25 1.77 11.44
N LEU A 221 3.48 2.79 10.63
CA LEU A 221 2.67 3.08 9.46
C LEU A 221 3.48 3.08 8.18
N SER A 222 2.85 2.61 7.10
CA SER A 222 3.37 2.78 5.74
C SER A 222 2.23 3.02 4.74
N TYR A 223 2.57 3.44 3.52
CA TYR A 223 1.58 3.65 2.47
C TYR A 223 1.16 2.37 1.76
N THR A 224 2.05 1.37 1.68
CA THR A 224 1.81 0.13 0.93
C THR A 224 1.85 -1.11 1.82
N ASN A 225 1.06 -2.12 1.49
CA ASN A 225 1.06 -3.40 2.20
C ASN A 225 2.43 -4.08 2.14
N ARG A 226 3.14 -3.99 1.01
CA ARG A 226 4.49 -4.53 0.87
C ARG A 226 5.47 -3.89 1.87
N ALA A 227 5.40 -2.58 2.06
CA ALA A 227 6.25 -1.91 3.04
C ALA A 227 5.84 -2.25 4.48
N VAL A 228 4.55 -2.51 4.74
CA VAL A 228 4.08 -3.06 6.02
C VAL A 228 4.66 -4.46 6.25
N ASP A 229 4.71 -5.33 5.24
CA ASP A 229 5.31 -6.66 5.35
C ASP A 229 6.82 -6.59 5.65
N GLU A 230 7.55 -5.64 5.03
CA GLU A 230 8.97 -5.40 5.37
C GLU A 230 9.15 -4.91 6.82
N ILE A 231 8.22 -4.10 7.34
CA ILE A 231 8.20 -3.72 8.76
C ILE A 231 7.97 -4.96 9.62
N CYS A 232 6.98 -5.80 9.30
CA CYS A 232 6.70 -7.05 10.03
C CYS A 232 7.93 -7.98 10.03
N LYS A 233 8.64 -8.09 8.91
CA LYS A 233 9.89 -8.84 8.80
C LYS A 233 10.97 -8.31 9.75
N SER A 234 11.10 -6.99 9.84
CA SER A 234 12.04 -6.37 10.77
C SER A 234 11.66 -6.65 12.22
N LEU A 235 10.37 -6.56 12.59
CA LEU A 235 9.86 -6.87 13.93
C LEU A 235 10.10 -8.33 14.29
N ALA A 236 9.80 -9.26 13.39
CA ALA A 236 9.99 -10.70 13.62
C ALA A 236 11.47 -11.08 13.83
N SER A 237 12.40 -10.23 13.42
CA SER A 237 13.85 -10.42 13.62
C SER A 237 14.39 -9.86 14.95
N ILE A 238 13.54 -9.21 15.78
CA ILE A 238 13.93 -8.69 17.10
C ILE A 238 14.04 -9.84 18.11
N ALA A 239 15.09 -9.83 18.91
CA ALA A 239 15.30 -10.80 19.98
C ALA A 239 15.51 -10.07 21.33
N PRO A 240 14.75 -10.42 22.38
CA PRO A 240 13.66 -11.41 22.40
C PRO A 240 12.48 -11.01 21.53
N ALA A 241 11.68 -11.99 21.12
CA ALA A 241 10.55 -11.76 20.22
C ALA A 241 9.59 -10.70 20.79
N VAL A 242 9.19 -9.76 19.93
CA VAL A 242 8.19 -8.74 20.26
C VAL A 242 6.83 -9.14 19.71
N ASP A 243 5.79 -8.89 20.49
CA ASP A 243 4.41 -9.11 20.08
C ASP A 243 3.89 -7.88 19.32
N PHE A 244 3.22 -8.10 18.18
CA PHE A 244 2.64 -7.02 17.39
C PHE A 244 1.35 -7.46 16.69
N ILE A 245 0.44 -6.51 16.46
CA ILE A 245 -0.79 -6.71 15.70
C ILE A 245 -0.66 -6.00 14.35
N ARG A 246 -0.98 -6.72 13.27
CA ARG A 246 -1.07 -6.17 11.93
C ARG A 246 -2.53 -5.84 11.58
N VAL A 247 -2.77 -4.59 11.18
CA VAL A 247 -4.07 -4.13 10.71
C VAL A 247 -4.07 -4.13 9.17
N GLY A 248 -4.95 -4.89 8.56
CA GLY A 248 -5.05 -5.04 7.11
C GLY A 248 -5.92 -6.22 6.74
N SER A 249 -6.07 -6.51 5.43
CA SER A 249 -6.80 -7.68 4.96
C SER A 249 -5.86 -8.86 4.73
N GLU A 250 -6.38 -10.07 4.84
CA GLU A 250 -5.63 -11.32 4.59
C GLU A 250 -5.09 -11.37 3.16
N LEU A 251 -5.88 -10.90 2.18
CA LEU A 251 -5.50 -10.89 0.76
C LEU A 251 -4.28 -10.02 0.46
N SER A 252 -4.06 -8.98 1.25
CA SER A 252 -2.96 -8.03 1.07
C SER A 252 -1.81 -8.22 2.05
N CYS A 253 -1.81 -9.34 2.79
CA CYS A 253 -0.83 -9.71 3.81
C CYS A 253 0.04 -10.87 3.31
N ASP A 254 1.35 -10.76 3.48
CA ASP A 254 2.24 -11.89 3.29
C ASP A 254 1.85 -13.05 4.23
N GLU A 255 1.87 -14.27 3.71
CA GLU A 255 1.44 -15.48 4.44
C GLU A 255 2.17 -15.65 5.77
N ALA A 256 3.46 -15.32 5.81
CA ALA A 256 4.29 -15.40 7.01
C ALA A 256 3.76 -14.57 8.20
N TYR A 257 3.00 -13.49 7.90
CA TYR A 257 2.50 -12.55 8.92
C TYR A 257 0.99 -12.59 9.12
N ARG A 258 0.25 -13.48 8.42
CA ARG A 258 -1.21 -13.62 8.57
C ARG A 258 -1.63 -13.92 10.00
N ARG A 259 -0.82 -14.66 10.75
CA ARG A 259 -1.09 -14.95 12.17
C ARG A 259 -1.21 -13.68 13.04
N HIS A 260 -0.52 -12.59 12.68
CA HIS A 260 -0.53 -11.32 13.39
C HIS A 260 -1.66 -10.39 12.94
N LEU A 261 -2.49 -10.80 11.97
CA LEU A 261 -3.66 -10.02 11.58
C LEU A 261 -4.63 -9.88 12.75
N ILE A 262 -5.18 -8.68 12.91
CA ILE A 262 -6.09 -8.36 14.01
C ILE A 262 -7.26 -9.33 14.08
N GLU A 263 -7.81 -9.77 12.95
CA GLU A 263 -8.90 -10.75 12.91
C GLU A 263 -8.47 -12.10 13.48
N ASN A 264 -7.24 -12.54 13.21
CA ASN A 264 -6.69 -13.81 13.71
C ASN A 264 -6.31 -13.71 15.18
N GLU A 265 -5.69 -12.62 15.59
CA GLU A 265 -5.35 -12.33 16.99
C GLU A 265 -6.57 -12.23 17.90
N LEU A 266 -7.69 -11.74 17.37
CA LEU A 266 -8.94 -11.61 18.10
C LEU A 266 -9.88 -12.82 17.95
N SER A 267 -9.52 -13.81 17.14
CA SER A 267 -10.36 -14.99 16.87
C SER A 267 -10.69 -15.82 18.11
N SER A 268 -9.81 -15.80 19.12
CA SER A 268 -10.01 -16.49 20.40
C SER A 268 -10.80 -15.68 21.41
N CYS A 269 -11.06 -14.39 21.16
CA CYS A 269 -11.80 -13.52 22.08
C CYS A 269 -13.31 -13.73 21.90
N ASN A 270 -13.99 -14.11 22.98
CA ASN A 270 -15.44 -14.32 22.97
C ASN A 270 -16.22 -13.10 23.51
N ARG A 271 -15.56 -12.22 24.24
CA ARG A 271 -16.17 -11.04 24.86
C ARG A 271 -15.49 -9.76 24.38
N ARG A 272 -16.28 -8.70 24.31
CA ARG A 272 -15.79 -7.38 23.93
C ARG A 272 -14.68 -6.85 24.86
N SER A 273 -14.76 -7.15 26.17
CA SER A 273 -13.71 -6.81 27.13
C SER A 273 -12.36 -7.46 26.79
N GLU A 274 -12.38 -8.74 26.41
CA GLU A 274 -11.18 -9.49 26.02
C GLU A 274 -10.52 -8.87 24.78
N VAL A 275 -11.33 -8.42 23.82
CA VAL A 275 -10.84 -7.70 22.61
C VAL A 275 -10.10 -6.43 23.01
N TYR A 276 -10.70 -5.60 23.87
CA TYR A 276 -10.06 -4.37 24.35
C TYR A 276 -8.78 -4.65 25.13
N GLU A 277 -8.78 -5.65 26.01
CA GLU A 277 -7.59 -6.05 26.75
C GLU A 277 -6.48 -6.56 25.82
N ARG A 278 -6.80 -7.37 24.81
CA ARG A 278 -5.81 -7.88 23.85
C ARG A 278 -5.17 -6.75 23.05
N ILE A 279 -5.96 -5.80 22.54
CA ILE A 279 -5.47 -4.65 21.80
C ILE A 279 -4.63 -3.74 22.71
N ARG A 280 -5.10 -3.45 23.92
CA ARG A 280 -4.40 -2.59 24.88
C ARG A 280 -3.07 -3.18 25.35
N ASN A 281 -3.00 -4.49 25.51
CA ASN A 281 -1.80 -5.19 25.96
C ASN A 281 -0.78 -5.35 24.81
N CYS A 282 -1.23 -5.31 23.55
CA CYS A 282 -0.32 -5.28 22.41
C CYS A 282 0.21 -3.86 22.20
N ARG A 283 1.50 -3.69 22.50
CA ARG A 283 2.14 -2.37 22.47
C ARG A 283 2.63 -1.94 21.09
N ILE A 284 2.61 -2.84 20.10
CA ILE A 284 3.06 -2.56 18.74
C ILE A 284 1.94 -2.86 17.76
N ILE A 285 1.48 -1.84 17.06
CA ILE A 285 0.48 -1.96 16.01
C ILE A 285 1.10 -1.53 14.68
N VAL A 286 0.86 -2.32 13.63
CA VAL A 286 1.43 -2.11 12.30
C VAL A 286 0.32 -2.09 11.25
N GLY A 287 0.37 -1.16 10.31
CA GLY A 287 -0.62 -1.14 9.22
C GLY A 287 -0.35 -0.09 8.17
N THR A 288 -1.18 -0.10 7.13
CA THR A 288 -1.18 1.01 6.18
C THR A 288 -1.92 2.21 6.78
N VAL A 289 -1.53 3.42 6.36
CA VAL A 289 -2.24 4.64 6.76
C VAL A 289 -3.74 4.53 6.48
N ALA A 290 -4.12 3.98 5.31
CA ALA A 290 -5.52 3.80 4.93
C ALA A 290 -6.25 2.80 5.84
N ALA A 291 -5.64 1.67 6.19
CA ALA A 291 -6.24 0.66 7.06
C ALA A 291 -6.46 1.18 8.48
N ILE A 292 -5.49 1.90 9.01
CA ILE A 292 -5.54 2.48 10.37
C ILE A 292 -6.55 3.63 10.44
N SER A 293 -6.54 4.53 9.45
CA SER A 293 -7.51 5.65 9.38
C SER A 293 -8.97 5.17 9.28
N GLY A 294 -9.19 3.96 8.77
CA GLY A 294 -10.51 3.33 8.69
C GLY A 294 -10.98 2.69 10.00
N LYS A 295 -10.11 2.60 11.02
CA LYS A 295 -10.40 1.93 12.30
C LYS A 295 -9.95 2.79 13.50
N PRO A 296 -10.48 4.03 13.66
CA PRO A 296 -10.06 4.93 14.74
C PRO A 296 -10.38 4.38 16.14
N GLU A 297 -11.30 3.43 16.23
CA GLU A 297 -11.70 2.76 17.48
C GLU A 297 -10.62 1.85 18.08
N LEU A 298 -9.52 1.64 17.38
CA LEU A 298 -8.39 0.84 17.89
C LEU A 298 -7.43 1.64 18.78
N PHE A 299 -7.61 2.98 18.87
CA PHE A 299 -6.66 3.91 19.54
C PHE A 299 -7.31 4.82 20.55
#